data_9826e482306653607cf8a91e88638d5d
#
_entry.id   9826e482306653607cf8a91e88638d5d
#
_cell.length_a   1.000
_cell.length_b   1.000
_cell.length_c   1.000
_cell.angle_alpha   90.00
_cell.angle_beta   90.00
_cell.angle_gamma   90.00
#
_symmetry.space_group_name_H-M   'P 1'
#
loop_
_entity.id
_entity.type
_entity.pdbx_description
1 polymer ?
#
loop_
_entity_poly.entity_id
_entity_poly.type
_entity_poly.pdbx_seq_one_letter_code
_entity_poly.pdbx_strand_id
1 'polypeptide(L)'
;DFILGISSNTQDITGQLTFHPDSNKPKITEIKKAITRFVGKNFQIVPEFSAKKIKGTPMYKLARKGKETKKIEQEINIYEIELLDYDFPKFKIRVLCSKGTYVRTLGVDIAKSLNTYAAMSELNRTKFGNLSLKDSVTLSKLKNLDNHKKMQYVKRIEEILINVPKVKIKSSEVKKFQNGSQVESQNIKKIGKYLVFHEDNFLGLGEIDETYWIKPLKVLSNRRKK
;
A
#
# COMPACT_ATOMS: atom_id res chain seq x y z
N ASP A 1 1.68 4.57 -15.65
CA ASP A 1 1.49 4.70 -17.11
C ASP A 1 0.19 4.01 -17.52
N PHE A 2 -0.54 4.62 -18.44
CA PHE A 2 -1.83 4.13 -18.93
C PHE A 2 -1.93 4.29 -20.44
N ILE A 3 -2.76 3.45 -21.04
CA ILE A 3 -3.09 3.53 -22.48
C ILE A 3 -4.59 3.79 -22.58
N LEU A 4 -4.96 4.87 -23.27
CA LEU A 4 -6.35 5.25 -23.58
C LEU A 4 -6.90 4.44 -24.77
N GLY A 5 -8.22 4.37 -24.89
CA GLY A 5 -8.92 3.66 -25.96
C GLY A 5 -8.92 2.15 -25.81
N ILE A 6 -8.45 1.62 -24.69
CA ILE A 6 -8.51 0.19 -24.38
C ILE A 6 -9.09 -0.06 -22.99
N SER A 7 -9.77 -1.16 -22.82
CA SER A 7 -10.17 -1.67 -21.48
C SER A 7 -9.58 -3.05 -21.24
N SER A 8 -9.53 -3.46 -19.98
CA SER A 8 -9.07 -4.78 -19.57
C SER A 8 -9.90 -5.29 -18.40
N ASN A 9 -10.15 -6.58 -18.34
CA ASN A 9 -10.84 -7.23 -17.23
C ASN A 9 -10.04 -7.14 -15.92
N THR A 10 -8.71 -6.99 -15.98
CA THR A 10 -7.82 -6.80 -14.83
C THR A 10 -7.51 -5.32 -14.56
N GLN A 11 -7.97 -4.41 -15.45
CA GLN A 11 -7.65 -2.97 -15.46
C GLN A 11 -6.18 -2.66 -15.77
N ASP A 12 -5.40 -3.64 -16.20
CA ASP A 12 -4.01 -3.52 -16.66
C ASP A 12 -3.79 -4.35 -17.93
N ILE A 13 -2.67 -4.15 -18.61
CA ILE A 13 -2.38 -4.79 -19.89
C ILE A 13 -2.11 -6.30 -19.79
N THR A 14 -2.06 -6.87 -18.59
CA THR A 14 -1.83 -8.32 -18.42
C THR A 14 -3.11 -9.14 -18.53
N GLY A 15 -4.27 -8.46 -18.53
CA GLY A 15 -5.57 -9.09 -18.72
C GLY A 15 -6.01 -9.18 -20.17
N GLN A 16 -7.26 -9.59 -20.36
CA GLN A 16 -7.89 -9.63 -21.68
C GLN A 16 -8.26 -8.20 -22.09
N LEU A 17 -7.68 -7.75 -23.21
CA LEU A 17 -7.87 -6.40 -23.74
C LEU A 17 -9.05 -6.33 -24.71
N THR A 18 -9.79 -5.21 -24.62
CA THR A 18 -10.81 -4.81 -25.59
C THR A 18 -10.45 -3.42 -26.11
N PHE A 19 -10.42 -3.26 -27.44
CA PHE A 19 -10.13 -2.00 -28.10
C PHE A 19 -11.42 -1.20 -28.34
N HIS A 20 -11.36 0.13 -28.14
CA HIS A 20 -12.47 1.06 -28.30
C HIS A 20 -12.04 2.20 -29.24
N PRO A 21 -11.94 1.95 -30.56
CA PRO A 21 -11.40 2.91 -31.52
C PRO A 21 -12.19 4.22 -31.62
N ASP A 22 -13.50 4.14 -31.37
CA ASP A 22 -14.42 5.30 -31.44
C ASP A 22 -14.52 6.06 -30.11
N SER A 23 -13.72 5.68 -29.10
CA SER A 23 -13.73 6.39 -27.82
C SER A 23 -13.11 7.78 -27.94
N ASN A 24 -13.51 8.67 -27.03
CA ASN A 24 -13.01 10.04 -27.00
C ASN A 24 -11.48 10.08 -26.89
N LYS A 25 -10.84 11.02 -27.60
CA LYS A 25 -9.41 11.32 -27.58
C LYS A 25 -9.19 12.64 -26.84
N PRO A 26 -9.08 12.63 -25.50
CA PRO A 26 -9.04 13.85 -24.71
C PRO A 26 -7.80 14.68 -25.00
N LYS A 27 -7.93 16.00 -24.95
CA LYS A 27 -6.80 16.92 -25.01
C LYS A 27 -6.05 16.92 -23.69
N ILE A 28 -4.78 17.33 -23.71
CA ILE A 28 -3.94 17.43 -22.50
C ILE A 28 -4.57 18.31 -21.41
N THR A 29 -5.26 19.38 -21.81
CA THR A 29 -5.96 20.30 -20.87
C THR A 29 -7.12 19.60 -20.17
N GLU A 30 -7.84 18.70 -20.87
CA GLU A 30 -8.95 17.94 -20.31
C GLU A 30 -8.44 16.90 -19.29
N ILE A 31 -7.34 16.21 -19.62
CA ILE A 31 -6.71 15.27 -18.69
C ILE A 31 -6.22 16.00 -17.42
N LYS A 32 -5.53 17.14 -17.58
CA LYS A 32 -5.08 17.97 -16.44
C LYS A 32 -6.27 18.37 -15.55
N LYS A 33 -7.37 18.82 -16.14
CA LYS A 33 -8.60 19.19 -15.41
C LYS A 33 -9.27 17.97 -14.77
N ALA A 34 -9.24 16.80 -15.41
CA ALA A 34 -9.85 15.59 -14.88
C ALA A 34 -9.10 15.08 -13.65
N ILE A 35 -7.77 14.98 -13.71
CA ILE A 35 -6.98 14.44 -12.60
C ILE A 35 -7.11 15.27 -11.32
N THR A 36 -7.25 16.59 -11.40
CA THR A 36 -7.41 17.45 -10.22
C THR A 36 -8.67 17.16 -9.42
N ARG A 37 -9.72 16.63 -10.06
CA ARG A 37 -10.99 16.27 -9.39
C ARG A 37 -10.85 15.07 -8.47
N PHE A 38 -9.79 14.27 -8.64
CA PHE A 38 -9.52 13.11 -7.80
C PHE A 38 -8.69 13.42 -6.56
N VAL A 39 -8.21 14.65 -6.38
CA VAL A 39 -7.51 15.06 -5.16
C VAL A 39 -8.48 15.08 -3.99
N GLY A 40 -8.05 14.56 -2.84
CA GLY A 40 -8.86 14.47 -1.63
C GLY A 40 -9.49 13.08 -1.42
N LYS A 41 -10.55 13.04 -0.64
CA LYS A 41 -11.30 11.83 -0.34
C LYS A 41 -12.12 11.37 -1.53
N ASN A 42 -12.01 10.10 -1.86
CA ASN A 42 -12.75 9.46 -2.95
C ASN A 42 -13.24 8.09 -2.51
N PHE A 43 -14.25 7.57 -3.20
CA PHE A 43 -14.70 6.19 -3.10
C PHE A 43 -14.28 5.43 -4.35
N GLN A 44 -13.71 4.25 -4.16
CA GLN A 44 -13.22 3.42 -5.25
C GLN A 44 -13.81 2.01 -5.15
N ILE A 45 -14.32 1.49 -6.25
CA ILE A 45 -14.74 0.09 -6.31
C ILE A 45 -13.49 -0.78 -6.34
N VAL A 46 -13.37 -1.66 -5.35
CA VAL A 46 -12.26 -2.63 -5.29
C VAL A 46 -12.29 -3.53 -6.51
N PRO A 47 -11.20 -3.61 -7.30
CA PRO A 47 -11.18 -4.46 -8.48
C PRO A 47 -11.27 -5.94 -8.10
N GLU A 48 -11.94 -6.74 -8.95
CA GLU A 48 -12.12 -8.18 -8.73
C GLU A 48 -10.80 -8.92 -8.60
N PHE A 49 -9.83 -8.56 -9.41
CA PHE A 49 -8.46 -9.11 -9.33
C PHE A 49 -7.63 -8.41 -8.25
N SER A 50 -8.06 -8.54 -6.99
CA SER A 50 -7.37 -7.95 -5.83
C SER A 50 -7.10 -8.95 -4.73
N ALA A 51 -6.15 -8.62 -3.84
CA ALA A 51 -5.86 -9.39 -2.64
C ALA A 51 -6.86 -9.13 -1.48
N LYS A 52 -7.85 -8.26 -1.67
CA LYS A 52 -8.93 -8.02 -0.69
C LYS A 52 -9.65 -9.34 -0.43
N LYS A 53 -9.88 -9.65 0.85
CA LYS A 53 -10.55 -10.90 1.23
C LYS A 53 -12.05 -10.69 1.44
N ILE A 54 -12.86 -11.61 0.93
CA ILE A 54 -14.28 -11.75 1.25
C ILE A 54 -14.43 -13.07 1.99
N LYS A 55 -14.94 -13.02 3.23
CA LYS A 55 -15.09 -14.21 4.09
C LYS A 55 -13.82 -15.10 4.10
N GLY A 56 -12.64 -14.45 4.27
CA GLY A 56 -11.33 -15.13 4.33
C GLY A 56 -10.70 -15.47 2.98
N THR A 57 -11.44 -15.43 1.86
CA THR A 57 -10.94 -15.78 0.52
C THR A 57 -10.57 -14.53 -0.27
N PRO A 58 -9.36 -14.42 -0.85
CA PRO A 58 -8.99 -13.31 -1.72
C PRO A 58 -9.88 -13.20 -2.96
N MET A 59 -10.29 -11.97 -3.34
CA MET A 59 -11.18 -11.72 -4.48
C MET A 59 -10.62 -12.28 -5.79
N TYR A 60 -9.32 -12.15 -6.04
CA TYR A 60 -8.71 -12.69 -7.27
C TYR A 60 -8.89 -14.22 -7.43
N LYS A 61 -8.96 -14.98 -6.32
CA LYS A 61 -9.24 -16.42 -6.37
C LYS A 61 -10.69 -16.71 -6.75
N LEU A 62 -11.62 -15.85 -6.35
CA LEU A 62 -13.04 -15.95 -6.73
C LEU A 62 -13.22 -15.58 -8.21
N ALA A 63 -12.62 -14.47 -8.64
CA ALA A 63 -12.66 -14.00 -10.02
C ALA A 63 -12.11 -15.05 -11.01
N ARG A 64 -10.97 -15.68 -10.69
CA ARG A 64 -10.42 -16.78 -11.52
C ARG A 64 -11.32 -18.01 -11.64
N LYS A 65 -12.24 -18.20 -10.70
CA LYS A 65 -13.24 -19.28 -10.73
C LYS A 65 -14.56 -18.85 -11.40
N GLY A 66 -14.60 -17.67 -12.02
CA GLY A 66 -15.81 -17.13 -12.64
C GLY A 66 -16.94 -16.83 -11.66
N LYS A 67 -16.65 -16.75 -10.35
CA LYS A 67 -17.66 -16.41 -9.35
C LYS A 67 -17.82 -14.90 -9.30
N GLU A 68 -19.07 -14.45 -9.46
CA GLU A 68 -19.38 -13.03 -9.23
C GLU A 68 -18.95 -12.60 -7.84
N THR A 69 -18.27 -11.48 -7.78
CA THR A 69 -17.85 -10.88 -6.52
C THR A 69 -18.72 -9.67 -6.20
N LYS A 70 -19.20 -9.60 -4.97
CA LYS A 70 -19.94 -8.41 -4.51
C LYS A 70 -19.04 -7.18 -4.67
N LYS A 71 -19.54 -6.13 -5.32
CA LYS A 71 -18.83 -4.85 -5.42
C LYS A 71 -18.61 -4.29 -4.01
N ILE A 72 -17.36 -4.07 -3.66
CA ILE A 72 -16.95 -3.48 -2.39
C ILE A 72 -16.46 -2.08 -2.68
N GLU A 73 -17.09 -1.11 -2.07
CA GLU A 73 -16.63 0.27 -2.10
C GLU A 73 -15.63 0.50 -0.97
N GLN A 74 -14.57 1.27 -1.24
CA GLN A 74 -13.54 1.60 -0.27
C GLN A 74 -13.20 3.08 -0.34
N GLU A 75 -13.21 3.74 0.81
CA GLU A 75 -12.71 5.10 0.93
C GLU A 75 -11.19 5.11 0.74
N ILE A 76 -10.73 6.01 -0.13
CA ILE A 76 -9.32 6.28 -0.41
C ILE A 76 -9.07 7.78 -0.31
N ASN A 77 -7.80 8.15 -0.16
CA ASN A 77 -7.41 9.55 -0.24
C ASN A 77 -6.26 9.73 -1.23
N ILE A 78 -6.44 10.60 -2.20
CA ILE A 78 -5.40 11.04 -3.12
C ILE A 78 -4.85 12.36 -2.58
N TYR A 79 -3.62 12.33 -2.08
CA TYR A 79 -2.97 13.52 -1.52
C TYR A 79 -2.45 14.45 -2.61
N GLU A 80 -1.89 13.86 -3.66
CA GLU A 80 -1.33 14.57 -4.81
C GLU A 80 -1.48 13.72 -6.06
N ILE A 81 -1.73 14.36 -7.19
CA ILE A 81 -1.72 13.75 -8.52
C ILE A 81 -1.17 14.75 -9.53
N GLU A 82 -0.25 14.29 -10.36
CA GLU A 82 0.44 15.11 -11.36
C GLU A 82 0.46 14.36 -12.69
N LEU A 83 0.14 15.07 -13.79
CA LEU A 83 0.38 14.56 -15.14
C LEU A 83 1.85 14.80 -15.49
N LEU A 84 2.62 13.72 -15.66
CA LEU A 84 4.04 13.78 -15.99
C LEU A 84 4.27 13.87 -17.49
N ASP A 85 3.44 13.14 -18.27
CA ASP A 85 3.56 13.05 -19.71
C ASP A 85 2.23 12.68 -20.34
N TYR A 86 2.02 13.16 -21.56
CA TYR A 86 0.86 12.82 -22.38
C TYR A 86 1.19 12.90 -23.87
N ASP A 87 1.15 11.75 -24.52
CA ASP A 87 1.16 11.59 -25.97
C ASP A 87 0.15 10.49 -26.34
N PHE A 88 -0.96 10.90 -26.93
CA PHE A 88 -2.07 9.98 -27.21
C PHE A 88 -1.60 8.74 -27.97
N PRO A 89 -1.93 7.51 -27.55
CA PRO A 89 -2.91 7.17 -26.52
C PRO A 89 -2.35 7.04 -25.10
N LYS A 90 -1.10 7.42 -24.84
CA LYS A 90 -0.44 7.20 -23.55
C LYS A 90 -0.53 8.43 -22.65
N PHE A 91 -0.76 8.19 -21.36
CA PHE A 91 -0.55 9.21 -20.34
C PHE A 91 0.14 8.62 -19.11
N LYS A 92 0.97 9.44 -18.48
CA LYS A 92 1.76 9.09 -17.31
C LYS A 92 1.40 10.04 -16.16
N ILE A 93 1.07 9.47 -15.01
CA ILE A 93 0.79 10.24 -13.80
C ILE A 93 1.69 9.81 -12.64
N ARG A 94 1.98 10.76 -11.76
CA ARG A 94 2.53 10.51 -10.43
C ARG A 94 1.40 10.70 -9.42
N VAL A 95 1.26 9.75 -8.49
CA VAL A 95 0.20 9.79 -7.49
C VAL A 95 0.77 9.54 -6.10
N LEU A 96 0.45 10.42 -5.15
CA LEU A 96 0.62 10.19 -3.72
C LEU A 96 -0.75 9.88 -3.12
N CYS A 97 -0.93 8.68 -2.57
CA CYS A 97 -2.23 8.21 -2.12
C CYS A 97 -2.17 7.39 -0.83
N SER A 98 -3.32 7.22 -0.19
CA SER A 98 -3.47 6.38 0.99
C SER A 98 -3.23 4.90 0.67
N LYS A 99 -2.94 4.12 1.71
CA LYS A 99 -2.93 2.65 1.61
C LYS A 99 -4.28 2.13 1.10
N GLY A 100 -4.22 1.07 0.30
CA GLY A 100 -5.43 0.44 -0.25
C GLY A 100 -5.92 1.05 -1.56
N THR A 101 -5.38 2.18 -2.01
CA THR A 101 -5.70 2.75 -3.32
C THR A 101 -5.22 1.84 -4.45
N TYR A 102 -6.14 1.49 -5.35
CA TYR A 102 -5.83 0.75 -6.58
C TYR A 102 -5.54 1.75 -7.70
N VAL A 103 -4.25 1.95 -7.99
CA VAL A 103 -3.83 2.92 -9.00
C VAL A 103 -4.38 2.58 -10.39
N ARG A 104 -4.49 1.29 -10.74
CA ARG A 104 -5.13 0.87 -12.01
C ARG A 104 -6.60 1.27 -12.09
N THR A 105 -7.37 1.15 -11.00
CA THR A 105 -8.76 1.61 -10.96
C THR A 105 -8.82 3.14 -11.07
N LEU A 106 -7.89 3.87 -10.44
CA LEU A 106 -7.81 5.32 -10.58
C LEU A 106 -7.66 5.75 -12.04
N GLY A 107 -6.76 5.09 -12.80
CA GLY A 107 -6.62 5.39 -14.24
C GLY A 107 -7.86 5.10 -15.05
N VAL A 108 -8.57 4.00 -14.74
CA VAL A 108 -9.87 3.69 -15.35
C VAL A 108 -10.92 4.75 -15.02
N ASP A 109 -10.99 5.21 -13.77
CA ASP A 109 -11.97 6.22 -13.33
C ASP A 109 -11.67 7.59 -13.95
N ILE A 110 -10.38 7.97 -14.08
CA ILE A 110 -9.96 9.17 -14.83
C ILE A 110 -10.45 9.07 -16.29
N ALA A 111 -10.19 7.96 -16.96
CA ALA A 111 -10.59 7.76 -18.35
C ALA A 111 -12.12 7.82 -18.52
N LYS A 112 -12.89 7.19 -17.62
CA LYS A 112 -14.35 7.27 -17.60
C LYS A 112 -14.84 8.70 -17.47
N SER A 113 -14.21 9.53 -16.63
CA SER A 113 -14.57 10.93 -16.47
C SER A 113 -14.35 11.77 -17.73
N LEU A 114 -13.57 11.24 -18.67
CA LEU A 114 -13.27 11.81 -19.98
C LEU A 114 -14.02 11.14 -21.14
N ASN A 115 -15.03 10.29 -20.84
CA ASN A 115 -15.79 9.51 -21.80
C ASN A 115 -14.91 8.63 -22.70
N THR A 116 -13.89 8.02 -22.11
CA THR A 116 -12.98 7.09 -22.78
C THR A 116 -12.66 5.89 -21.87
N TYR A 117 -11.81 5.00 -22.34
CA TYR A 117 -11.35 3.81 -21.62
C TYR A 117 -9.86 3.91 -21.36
N ALA A 118 -9.37 3.22 -20.32
CA ALA A 118 -7.93 3.05 -20.12
C ALA A 118 -7.61 1.72 -19.45
N ALA A 119 -6.40 1.22 -19.73
CA ALA A 119 -5.75 0.17 -18.97
C ALA A 119 -4.36 0.61 -18.53
N MET A 120 -3.96 0.19 -17.33
CA MET A 120 -2.62 0.48 -16.80
C MET A 120 -1.57 -0.36 -17.53
N SER A 121 -0.56 0.29 -18.09
CA SER A 121 0.54 -0.37 -18.81
C SER A 121 1.75 -0.62 -17.93
N GLU A 122 2.03 0.28 -16.99
CA GLU A 122 3.18 0.18 -16.10
C GLU A 122 2.87 0.80 -14.74
N LEU A 123 3.43 0.22 -13.68
CA LEU A 123 3.36 0.76 -12.34
C LEU A 123 4.73 0.73 -11.67
N ASN A 124 5.25 1.90 -11.31
CA ASN A 124 6.48 2.02 -10.56
C ASN A 124 6.20 2.66 -9.19
N ARG A 125 6.49 1.92 -8.11
CA ARG A 125 6.37 2.45 -6.75
C ARG A 125 7.67 3.14 -6.35
N THR A 126 7.65 4.47 -6.32
CA THR A 126 8.83 5.29 -6.02
C THR A 126 9.00 5.59 -4.54
N LYS A 127 7.90 5.47 -3.74
CA LYS A 127 7.92 5.75 -2.29
C LYS A 127 6.94 4.86 -1.54
N PHE A 128 7.28 4.48 -0.31
CA PHE A 128 6.41 3.77 0.62
C PHE A 128 6.70 4.24 2.04
N GLY A 129 5.80 5.02 2.64
CA GLY A 129 6.07 5.74 3.89
C GLY A 129 7.27 6.68 3.73
N ASN A 130 8.27 6.54 4.56
CA ASN A 130 9.53 7.28 4.49
C ASN A 130 10.62 6.58 3.65
N LEU A 131 10.34 5.38 3.11
CA LEU A 131 11.25 4.69 2.22
C LEU A 131 11.10 5.20 0.79
N SER A 132 12.24 5.45 0.13
CA SER A 132 12.32 5.88 -1.25
C SER A 132 12.95 4.80 -2.14
N LEU A 133 12.60 4.78 -3.43
CA LEU A 133 13.25 3.90 -4.40
C LEU A 133 14.77 4.13 -4.48
N LYS A 134 15.23 5.37 -4.21
CA LYS A 134 16.66 5.70 -4.16
C LYS A 134 17.43 4.94 -3.09
N ASP A 135 16.74 4.53 -2.00
CA ASP A 135 17.31 3.77 -0.89
C ASP A 135 17.22 2.27 -1.11
N SER A 136 16.67 1.83 -2.23
CA SER A 136 16.46 0.42 -2.53
C SER A 136 17.67 -0.19 -3.25
N VAL A 137 17.75 -1.51 -3.21
CA VAL A 137 18.77 -2.30 -3.89
C VAL A 137 18.09 -3.35 -4.75
N THR A 138 18.62 -3.58 -5.96
CA THR A 138 18.07 -4.60 -6.86
C THR A 138 18.33 -6.01 -6.35
N LEU A 139 17.44 -6.94 -6.67
CA LEU A 139 17.62 -8.36 -6.33
C LEU A 139 18.89 -8.94 -6.94
N SER A 140 19.25 -8.53 -8.16
CA SER A 140 20.49 -8.95 -8.82
C SER A 140 21.72 -8.53 -8.03
N LYS A 141 21.75 -7.27 -7.54
CA LYS A 141 22.85 -6.78 -6.70
C LYS A 141 22.91 -7.57 -5.37
N LEU A 142 21.76 -7.77 -4.70
CA LEU A 142 21.72 -8.54 -3.46
C LEU A 142 22.20 -9.99 -3.63
N LYS A 143 21.82 -10.67 -4.71
CA LYS A 143 22.26 -12.04 -4.99
C LYS A 143 23.77 -12.18 -5.05
N ASN A 144 24.46 -11.18 -5.62
CA ASN A 144 25.91 -11.19 -5.83
C ASN A 144 26.73 -10.72 -4.61
N LEU A 145 26.07 -10.33 -3.50
CA LEU A 145 26.75 -9.93 -2.28
C LEU A 145 26.88 -11.12 -1.32
N ASP A 146 27.97 -11.12 -0.52
CA ASP A 146 28.09 -11.99 0.63
C ASP A 146 27.10 -11.60 1.76
N ASN A 147 26.91 -12.48 2.74
CA ASN A 147 25.94 -12.26 3.79
C ASN A 147 26.23 -11.03 4.66
N HIS A 148 27.50 -10.72 4.90
CA HIS A 148 27.88 -9.55 5.70
C HIS A 148 27.49 -8.26 4.99
N LYS A 149 27.79 -8.14 3.67
CA LYS A 149 27.40 -7.00 2.88
C LYS A 149 25.89 -6.87 2.70
N LYS A 150 25.15 -8.00 2.62
CA LYS A 150 23.67 -7.97 2.59
C LYS A 150 23.07 -7.31 3.84
N MET A 151 23.68 -7.52 5.00
CA MET A 151 23.19 -6.93 6.26
C MET A 151 23.22 -5.40 6.26
N GLN A 152 24.06 -4.75 5.47
CA GLN A 152 24.11 -3.29 5.33
C GLN A 152 22.83 -2.71 4.71
N TYR A 153 22.05 -3.52 3.99
CA TYR A 153 20.77 -3.12 3.40
C TYR A 153 19.57 -3.40 4.31
N VAL A 154 19.79 -4.04 5.46
CA VAL A 154 18.73 -4.29 6.45
C VAL A 154 18.54 -3.04 7.29
N LYS A 155 17.38 -2.41 7.18
CA LYS A 155 17.01 -1.25 7.99
C LYS A 155 16.35 -1.70 9.29
N ARG A 156 16.61 -0.97 10.36
CA ARG A 156 15.95 -1.21 11.65
C ARG A 156 14.49 -0.69 11.57
N ILE A 157 13.61 -1.29 12.34
CA ILE A 157 12.18 -0.95 12.34
C ILE A 157 11.93 0.52 12.70
N GLU A 158 12.67 1.04 13.67
CA GLU A 158 12.57 2.42 14.10
C GLU A 158 13.01 3.45 13.04
N GLU A 159 13.87 3.07 12.12
CA GLU A 159 14.25 3.89 10.97
C GLU A 159 13.13 3.96 9.92
N ILE A 160 12.27 2.94 9.91
CA ILE A 160 11.15 2.86 8.98
C ILE A 160 9.89 3.52 9.57
N LEU A 161 9.62 3.28 10.86
CA LEU A 161 8.43 3.76 11.56
C LEU A 161 8.73 5.01 12.40
N ILE A 162 9.35 6.02 11.80
CA ILE A 162 9.84 7.24 12.46
C ILE A 162 8.77 8.03 13.21
N ASN A 163 7.50 7.92 12.78
CA ASN A 163 6.37 8.63 13.39
C ASN A 163 5.67 7.82 14.50
N VAL A 164 6.15 6.61 14.80
CA VAL A 164 5.59 5.78 15.87
C VAL A 164 6.46 5.95 17.11
N PRO A 165 5.91 6.46 18.23
CA PRO A 165 6.69 6.65 19.45
C PRO A 165 7.14 5.32 20.03
N LYS A 166 8.24 5.37 20.81
CA LYS A 166 8.81 4.20 21.48
C LYS A 166 8.34 4.12 22.92
N VAL A 167 8.20 2.91 23.43
CA VAL A 167 7.98 2.62 24.84
C VAL A 167 8.90 1.49 25.29
N LYS A 168 9.48 1.59 26.47
CA LYS A 168 10.25 0.51 27.09
C LYS A 168 9.40 -0.18 28.14
N ILE A 169 9.53 -1.51 28.23
CA ILE A 169 8.87 -2.33 29.25
C ILE A 169 9.93 -3.00 30.14
N LYS A 170 9.53 -3.39 31.36
CA LYS A 170 10.39 -4.09 32.31
C LYS A 170 10.70 -5.51 31.83
N SER A 171 11.82 -6.06 32.32
CA SER A 171 12.24 -7.45 32.05
C SER A 171 11.15 -8.47 32.40
N SER A 172 10.46 -8.27 33.53
CA SER A 172 9.34 -9.12 33.98
C SER A 172 8.14 -9.17 33.01
N GLU A 173 7.96 -8.14 32.19
CA GLU A 173 6.84 -8.01 31.25
C GLU A 173 7.16 -8.57 29.86
N VAL A 174 8.46 -8.80 29.54
CA VAL A 174 8.89 -9.22 28.20
C VAL A 174 8.20 -10.51 27.74
N LYS A 175 8.21 -11.55 28.59
CA LYS A 175 7.57 -12.84 28.24
C LYS A 175 6.05 -12.70 28.07
N LYS A 176 5.39 -11.89 28.90
CA LYS A 176 3.94 -11.63 28.80
C LYS A 176 3.62 -10.98 27.46
N PHE A 177 4.35 -9.90 27.11
CA PHE A 177 4.18 -9.20 25.84
C PHE A 177 4.42 -10.13 24.65
N GLN A 178 5.51 -10.92 24.67
CA GLN A 178 5.83 -11.87 23.61
C GLN A 178 4.81 -12.99 23.44
N ASN A 179 4.08 -13.35 24.51
CA ASN A 179 2.98 -14.32 24.46
C ASN A 179 1.62 -13.69 24.07
N GLY A 180 1.61 -12.39 23.77
CA GLY A 180 0.38 -11.69 23.37
C GLY A 180 -0.45 -11.14 24.53
N SER A 181 0.02 -11.22 25.77
CA SER A 181 -0.66 -10.66 26.94
C SER A 181 -0.41 -9.16 27.07
N GLN A 182 -1.38 -8.45 27.62
CA GLN A 182 -1.24 -7.03 27.97
C GLN A 182 -0.15 -6.85 29.05
N VAL A 183 0.54 -5.73 28.98
CA VAL A 183 1.58 -5.35 29.95
C VAL A 183 1.42 -3.90 30.39
N GLU A 184 1.90 -3.59 31.58
CA GLU A 184 1.79 -2.24 32.14
C GLU A 184 2.66 -1.24 31.35
N SER A 185 2.06 -0.08 31.03
CA SER A 185 2.79 1.03 30.44
C SER A 185 3.38 1.91 31.54
N GLN A 186 4.72 1.93 31.66
CA GLN A 186 5.35 2.82 32.61
C GLN A 186 5.26 4.28 32.15
N ASN A 187 4.53 5.12 32.91
CA ASN A 187 4.46 6.58 32.76
C ASN A 187 3.96 7.13 31.41
N ILE A 188 3.27 6.30 30.59
CA ILE A 188 2.69 6.78 29.32
C ILE A 188 1.20 6.98 29.49
N LYS A 189 0.76 8.22 29.38
CA LYS A 189 -0.64 8.63 29.45
C LYS A 189 -1.25 8.98 28.08
N LYS A 190 -0.54 8.73 26.98
CA LYS A 190 -1.02 9.05 25.64
C LYS A 190 -1.51 7.80 24.94
N ILE A 191 -2.77 7.78 24.55
CA ILE A 191 -3.40 6.72 23.75
C ILE A 191 -2.77 6.67 22.37
N GLY A 192 -2.52 5.48 21.82
CA GLY A 192 -1.98 5.30 20.48
C GLY A 192 -1.10 4.08 20.31
N LYS A 193 -0.47 4.01 19.14
CA LYS A 193 0.43 2.91 18.78
C LYS A 193 1.87 3.24 19.15
N TYR A 194 2.57 2.23 19.63
CA TYR A 194 3.95 2.35 20.12
C TYR A 194 4.83 1.22 19.59
N LEU A 195 6.10 1.54 19.31
CA LEU A 195 7.16 0.55 19.17
C LEU A 195 7.58 0.11 20.57
N VAL A 196 7.42 -1.17 20.89
CA VAL A 196 7.70 -1.72 22.22
C VAL A 196 9.11 -2.30 22.27
N PHE A 197 9.88 -1.85 23.25
CA PHE A 197 11.27 -2.27 23.48
C PHE A 197 11.48 -2.79 24.88
N HIS A 198 12.46 -3.67 25.04
CA HIS A 198 13.15 -3.93 26.30
C HIS A 198 14.62 -3.61 26.09
N GLU A 199 15.14 -2.65 26.84
CA GLU A 199 16.44 -2.03 26.56
C GLU A 199 16.51 -1.53 25.12
N ASP A 200 17.41 -2.08 24.30
CA ASP A 200 17.54 -1.77 22.88
C ASP A 200 16.93 -2.84 21.96
N ASN A 201 16.32 -3.88 22.55
CA ASN A 201 15.70 -4.95 21.78
C ASN A 201 14.26 -4.59 21.41
N PHE A 202 13.97 -4.50 20.11
CA PHE A 202 12.63 -4.34 19.61
C PHE A 202 11.81 -5.61 19.81
N LEU A 203 10.69 -5.51 20.52
CA LEU A 203 9.81 -6.65 20.84
C LEU A 203 8.59 -6.72 19.93
N GLY A 204 8.14 -5.57 19.42
CA GLY A 204 6.95 -5.54 18.59
C GLY A 204 6.22 -4.20 18.60
N LEU A 205 5.02 -4.22 18.07
CA LEU A 205 4.08 -3.09 18.06
C LEU A 205 3.00 -3.35 19.12
N GLY A 206 2.73 -2.35 19.95
CA GLY A 206 1.64 -2.34 20.90
C GLY A 206 0.72 -1.15 20.71
N GLU A 207 -0.45 -1.20 21.29
CA GLU A 207 -1.41 -0.12 21.36
C GLU A 207 -1.77 0.16 22.83
N ILE A 208 -1.75 1.42 23.21
CA ILE A 208 -2.18 1.88 24.52
C ILE A 208 -3.57 2.50 24.33
N ASP A 209 -4.56 1.97 25.03
CA ASP A 209 -5.91 2.49 25.10
C ASP A 209 -6.17 3.26 26.41
N GLU A 210 -7.42 3.54 26.70
CA GLU A 210 -7.87 4.27 27.92
C GLU A 210 -7.50 3.57 29.24
N THR A 211 -7.17 2.27 29.19
CA THR A 211 -6.72 1.52 30.37
C THR A 211 -5.26 1.74 30.72
N TYR A 212 -4.52 2.43 29.82
CA TYR A 212 -3.08 2.65 29.90
C TYR A 212 -2.23 1.37 29.95
N TRP A 213 -2.81 0.25 29.50
CA TRP A 213 -2.07 -1.00 29.28
C TRP A 213 -1.63 -1.11 27.83
N ILE A 214 -0.47 -1.72 27.61
CA ILE A 214 0.05 -1.98 26.27
C ILE A 214 -0.53 -3.31 25.78
N LYS A 215 -1.41 -3.26 24.80
CA LYS A 215 -1.94 -4.44 24.10
C LYS A 215 -1.03 -4.78 22.92
N PRO A 216 -0.44 -6.00 22.83
CA PRO A 216 0.35 -6.39 21.66
C PRO A 216 -0.49 -6.42 20.40
N LEU A 217 -0.08 -5.67 19.36
CA LEU A 217 -0.68 -5.71 18.01
C LEU A 217 0.10 -6.66 17.11
N LYS A 218 1.41 -6.62 17.22
CA LYS A 218 2.35 -7.45 16.46
C LYS A 218 3.56 -7.74 17.35
N VAL A 219 3.85 -9.00 17.54
CA VAL A 219 5.00 -9.45 18.34
C VAL A 219 6.06 -10.02 17.41
N LEU A 220 7.32 -9.59 17.62
CA LEU A 220 8.48 -10.25 17.04
C LEU A 220 8.81 -11.48 17.90
N SER A 221 8.36 -12.64 17.46
CA SER A 221 8.75 -13.87 18.14
C SER A 221 10.16 -14.28 17.68
N ASN A 222 11.09 -14.42 18.63
CA ASN A 222 12.37 -15.09 18.41
C ASN A 222 12.22 -16.60 18.20
N ARG A 223 11.06 -17.07 17.74
CA ARG A 223 10.91 -18.48 17.38
C ARG A 223 11.77 -18.73 16.13
N ARG A 224 13.04 -19.06 16.34
CA ARG A 224 13.76 -19.87 15.37
C ARG A 224 12.88 -21.11 15.14
N LYS A 225 12.26 -21.20 13.96
CA LYS A 225 11.69 -22.48 13.54
C LYS A 225 12.84 -23.50 13.62
N LYS A 226 12.71 -24.45 14.54
CA LYS A 226 13.51 -25.68 14.52
C LYS A 226 13.22 -26.41 13.22
#